data_cd19256ec7fc053f81ab99b72be36c40
#
_entry.id   cd19256ec7fc053f81ab99b72be36c40
#
_cell.length_a   1.000
_cell.length_b   1.000
_cell.length_c   1.000
_cell.angle_alpha   90.00
_cell.angle_beta   90.00
_cell.angle_gamma   90.00
#
_symmetry.space_group_name_H-M   'P 1'
#
loop_
_entity.id
_entity.type
_entity.pdbx_description
1 polymer ?
#
loop_
_entity_poly.entity_id
_entity_poly.type
_entity_poly.pdbx_seq_one_letter_code
_entity_poly.pdbx_strand_id
1 'polypeptide(L)'
;MGVRALFGRRVIYTDVAEINAGNIIDVLQKALFVHLQNSADIDYLYRYYRGDQPVLYREKEVRPEICNKVVENRANEIVSFKVGYLMGEPVQYVSRSDDENISAEVSRLNDYVLSEDKPAKDKELADWSHIGGTSYRMVLPDGEADVEEDEAPFEIFTLDPRFAFVVYSTALGNPAMMGVKYVKDENGNLIFSCYTRDHYYEVENTWAIIRSEPQILGIPIIEYPANKARLGAFEIVLPLLDAINTVESNRLDGVEQFVQALMLFHNVDINTEDFHQLRDEGAIKYKDIDPQFKAEIEYLTSEMNQTQTQTLVDSMYNTVLTICGMPNRNGGSSTSDTGSAVIMRDGWSAAEARAKDSELMFKQSEKDFLKLV
;
A
#
# COMPACT_ATOMS: atom_id res chain seq x y z
N MET A 1 13.61 2.54 -12.25
CA MET A 1 13.56 2.73 -10.78
C MET A 1 14.10 1.46 -10.13
N GLY A 2 15.13 1.51 -9.30
CA GLY A 2 15.67 0.30 -8.64
C GLY A 2 14.72 -0.18 -7.54
N VAL A 3 14.81 -1.47 -7.18
CA VAL A 3 14.09 -2.02 -6.01
C VAL A 3 14.54 -1.24 -4.77
N ARG A 4 13.57 -0.60 -4.09
CA ARG A 4 13.83 0.15 -2.86
C ARG A 4 13.65 -0.79 -1.67
N ALA A 5 14.68 -0.92 -0.85
CA ALA A 5 14.56 -1.66 0.41
C ALA A 5 13.82 -0.80 1.44
N LEU A 6 12.68 -1.28 1.91
CA LEU A 6 11.83 -0.62 2.90
C LEU A 6 11.78 -1.48 4.17
N PHE A 7 11.75 -0.82 5.33
CA PHE A 7 11.82 -1.48 6.65
C PHE A 7 10.79 -0.91 7.62
N GLY A 8 9.66 -0.45 7.13
CA GLY A 8 8.62 0.22 7.91
C GLY A 8 8.92 1.71 8.13
N ARG A 9 7.98 2.38 8.80
CA ARG A 9 8.10 3.84 9.07
C ARG A 9 8.74 4.06 10.42
N ARG A 10 9.58 5.09 10.49
CA ARG A 10 10.26 5.46 11.74
C ARG A 10 9.30 6.23 12.64
N VAL A 11 9.32 5.91 13.93
CA VAL A 11 8.68 6.74 14.95
C VAL A 11 9.47 8.03 15.11
N ILE A 12 8.77 9.13 15.26
CA ILE A 12 9.37 10.46 15.43
C ILE A 12 9.38 10.79 16.91
N TYR A 13 10.56 10.98 17.48
CA TYR A 13 10.75 11.25 18.89
C TYR A 13 11.34 12.62 19.15
N THR A 14 11.03 13.17 20.33
CA THR A 14 11.70 14.33 20.92
C THR A 14 12.07 14.05 22.37
N ASP A 15 13.19 14.57 22.81
CA ASP A 15 13.68 14.52 24.19
C ASP A 15 13.24 15.75 25.01
N VAL A 16 12.58 16.70 24.36
CA VAL A 16 12.08 17.92 25.01
C VAL A 16 10.93 17.57 25.95
N ALA A 17 11.01 18.04 27.19
CA ALA A 17 9.99 17.77 28.21
C ALA A 17 8.66 18.48 27.92
N GLU A 18 8.73 19.69 27.32
CA GLU A 18 7.58 20.52 26.95
C GLU A 18 7.87 21.29 25.67
N ILE A 19 6.89 21.33 24.75
CA ILE A 19 6.99 22.06 23.50
C ILE A 19 6.28 23.42 23.69
N ASN A 20 7.00 24.50 23.41
CA ASN A 20 6.51 25.87 23.54
C ASN A 20 7.03 26.74 22.38
N ALA A 21 6.64 28.02 22.34
CA ALA A 21 7.02 28.95 21.26
C ALA A 21 8.55 29.12 21.10
N GLY A 22 9.34 28.85 22.16
CA GLY A 22 10.80 28.99 22.11
C GLY A 22 11.52 27.80 21.46
N ASN A 23 10.91 26.61 21.42
CA ASN A 23 11.57 25.40 20.93
C ASN A 23 10.81 24.65 19.81
N ILE A 24 9.57 25.04 19.52
CA ILE A 24 8.73 24.33 18.55
C ILE A 24 9.37 24.25 17.16
N ILE A 25 10.06 25.29 16.73
CA ILE A 25 10.72 25.34 15.41
C ILE A 25 11.82 24.27 15.34
N ASP A 26 12.65 24.16 16.34
CA ASP A 26 13.73 23.16 16.41
C ASP A 26 13.16 21.74 16.43
N VAL A 27 12.09 21.52 17.22
CA VAL A 27 11.40 20.23 17.29
C VAL A 27 10.78 19.87 15.95
N LEU A 28 10.08 20.82 15.32
CA LEU A 28 9.43 20.64 14.03
C LEU A 28 10.45 20.33 12.91
N GLN A 29 11.58 21.04 12.86
CA GLN A 29 12.63 20.79 11.87
C GLN A 29 13.20 19.38 11.98
N LYS A 30 13.55 18.95 13.20
CA LYS A 30 14.06 17.59 13.47
C LYS A 30 13.01 16.52 13.12
N ALA A 31 11.77 16.75 13.51
CA ALA A 31 10.65 15.86 13.23
C ALA A 31 10.37 15.74 11.73
N LEU A 32 10.35 16.87 11.03
CA LEU A 32 10.12 16.93 9.58
C LEU A 32 11.20 16.19 8.80
N PHE A 33 12.46 16.25 9.22
CA PHE A 33 13.54 15.50 8.56
C PHE A 33 13.27 13.98 8.56
N VAL A 34 12.79 13.43 9.67
CA VAL A 34 12.40 12.00 9.76
C VAL A 34 11.12 11.74 8.98
N HIS A 35 10.13 12.66 9.10
CA HIS A 35 8.84 12.51 8.41
C HIS A 35 8.99 12.50 6.89
N LEU A 36 9.84 13.36 6.31
CA LEU A 36 10.05 13.39 4.85
C LEU A 36 10.59 12.05 4.30
N GLN A 37 11.38 11.32 5.09
CA GLN A 37 11.81 9.97 4.72
C GLN A 37 10.62 9.00 4.74
N ASN A 38 9.81 9.05 5.80
CA ASN A 38 8.58 8.25 5.91
C ASN A 38 7.59 8.59 4.78
N SER A 39 7.38 9.88 4.51
CA SER A 39 6.50 10.38 3.44
C SER A 39 6.93 9.86 2.06
N ALA A 40 8.23 9.89 1.77
CA ALA A 40 8.76 9.37 0.51
C ALA A 40 8.58 7.84 0.38
N ASP A 41 8.67 7.10 1.49
CA ASP A 41 8.41 5.66 1.52
C ASP A 41 6.92 5.36 1.34
N ILE A 42 6.05 6.12 2.01
CA ILE A 42 4.59 6.01 1.87
C ILE A 42 4.16 6.34 0.44
N ASP A 43 4.72 7.39 -0.18
CA ASP A 43 4.41 7.74 -1.57
C ASP A 43 4.83 6.64 -2.54
N TYR A 44 6.00 6.04 -2.35
CA TYR A 44 6.43 4.89 -3.14
C TYR A 44 5.45 3.71 -3.03
N LEU A 45 5.03 3.36 -1.80
CA LEU A 45 4.08 2.27 -1.55
C LEU A 45 2.70 2.59 -2.14
N TYR A 46 2.24 3.83 -2.03
CA TYR A 46 0.98 4.27 -2.60
C TYR A 46 0.98 4.20 -4.13
N ARG A 47 2.06 4.64 -4.77
CA ARG A 47 2.24 4.50 -6.23
C ARG A 47 2.26 3.02 -6.64
N TYR A 48 3.01 2.19 -5.90
CA TYR A 48 3.08 0.75 -6.13
C TYR A 48 1.70 0.08 -6.03
N TYR A 49 0.93 0.43 -5.00
CA TYR A 49 -0.46 -0.01 -4.80
C TYR A 49 -1.36 0.36 -5.98
N ARG A 50 -1.16 1.54 -6.57
CA ARG A 50 -1.90 2.02 -7.74
C ARG A 50 -1.46 1.39 -9.06
N GLY A 51 -0.43 0.55 -9.07
CA GLY A 51 0.10 -0.10 -10.26
C GLY A 51 1.31 0.58 -10.90
N ASP A 52 1.80 1.69 -10.34
CA ASP A 52 3.05 2.32 -10.79
C ASP A 52 4.24 1.55 -10.19
N GLN A 53 4.60 0.46 -10.84
CA GLN A 53 5.55 -0.54 -10.35
C GLN A 53 6.84 -0.55 -11.20
N PRO A 54 7.97 -1.02 -10.64
CA PRO A 54 9.29 -0.98 -11.30
C PRO A 54 9.33 -1.59 -12.70
N VAL A 55 8.53 -2.62 -12.96
CA VAL A 55 8.47 -3.30 -14.27
C VAL A 55 8.06 -2.36 -15.40
N LEU A 56 7.28 -1.30 -15.13
CA LEU A 56 6.90 -0.31 -16.13
C LEU A 56 8.10 0.49 -16.67
N TYR A 57 9.18 0.54 -15.92
CA TYR A 57 10.40 1.28 -16.24
C TYR A 57 11.54 0.38 -16.71
N ARG A 58 11.25 -0.93 -16.96
CA ARG A 58 12.26 -1.85 -17.47
C ARG A 58 12.63 -1.47 -18.91
N GLU A 59 13.89 -1.69 -19.23
CA GLU A 59 14.47 -1.53 -20.55
C GLU A 59 15.27 -2.79 -20.91
N LYS A 60 15.39 -3.09 -22.20
CA LYS A 60 16.19 -4.19 -22.70
C LYS A 60 17.21 -3.66 -23.71
N GLU A 61 18.44 -4.13 -23.60
CA GLU A 61 19.52 -3.79 -24.53
C GLU A 61 19.40 -4.57 -25.85
N VAL A 62 18.91 -5.81 -25.76
CA VAL A 62 18.74 -6.70 -26.91
C VAL A 62 17.26 -6.77 -27.26
N ARG A 63 16.93 -6.45 -28.51
CA ARG A 63 15.56 -6.37 -29.03
C ARG A 63 14.65 -5.47 -28.18
N PRO A 64 14.95 -4.18 -28.10
CA PRO A 64 14.20 -3.24 -27.26
C PRO A 64 12.73 -3.09 -27.70
N GLU A 65 12.42 -3.46 -28.95
CA GLU A 65 11.06 -3.50 -29.49
C GLU A 65 10.17 -4.56 -28.83
N ILE A 66 10.77 -5.63 -28.29
CA ILE A 66 10.08 -6.68 -27.55
C ILE A 66 10.37 -6.48 -26.06
N CYS A 67 9.65 -5.56 -25.44
CA CYS A 67 9.83 -5.22 -24.03
C CYS A 67 8.46 -5.01 -23.37
N ASN A 68 7.75 -6.12 -23.16
CA ASN A 68 6.43 -6.10 -22.54
C ASN A 68 6.53 -5.75 -21.05
N LYS A 69 5.54 -5.02 -20.54
CA LYS A 69 5.51 -4.47 -19.19
C LYS A 69 4.21 -4.88 -18.51
N VAL A 70 4.21 -6.08 -17.95
CA VAL A 70 3.04 -6.67 -17.30
C VAL A 70 3.06 -6.33 -15.82
N VAL A 71 1.99 -5.75 -15.33
CA VAL A 71 1.76 -5.49 -13.90
C VAL A 71 0.59 -6.33 -13.44
N GLU A 72 0.85 -7.34 -12.63
CA GLU A 72 -0.15 -8.11 -11.91
C GLU A 72 -0.53 -7.43 -10.60
N ASN A 73 -0.89 -6.32 -10.46
CA ASN A 73 -1.09 -5.52 -9.25
C ASN A 73 -1.58 -6.29 -8.00
N ARG A 74 -0.81 -7.29 -7.54
CA ARG A 74 -1.10 -8.10 -6.36
C ARG A 74 -1.05 -7.29 -5.06
N ALA A 75 -0.36 -6.15 -5.05
CA ALA A 75 -0.38 -5.23 -3.92
C ALA A 75 -1.79 -4.70 -3.64
N ASN A 76 -2.54 -4.35 -4.68
CA ASN A 76 -3.93 -3.93 -4.55
C ASN A 76 -4.81 -5.06 -4.00
N GLU A 77 -4.63 -6.29 -4.49
CA GLU A 77 -5.37 -7.45 -4.01
C GLU A 77 -5.15 -7.68 -2.51
N ILE A 78 -3.88 -7.61 -2.05
CA ILE A 78 -3.52 -7.80 -0.64
C ILE A 78 -4.20 -6.76 0.25
N VAL A 79 -4.10 -5.48 -0.11
CA VAL A 79 -4.71 -4.39 0.67
C VAL A 79 -6.22 -4.52 0.68
N SER A 80 -6.85 -4.70 -0.48
CA SER A 80 -8.30 -4.81 -0.61
C SER A 80 -8.86 -5.99 0.20
N PHE A 81 -8.16 -7.13 0.20
CA PHE A 81 -8.54 -8.27 1.01
C PHE A 81 -8.48 -7.94 2.51
N LYS A 82 -7.35 -7.39 2.98
CA LYS A 82 -7.15 -7.12 4.41
C LYS A 82 -8.10 -6.04 4.94
N VAL A 83 -8.30 -4.97 4.18
CA VAL A 83 -9.23 -3.89 4.55
C VAL A 83 -10.66 -4.40 4.55
N GLY A 84 -11.07 -5.13 3.51
CA GLY A 84 -12.42 -5.73 3.44
C GLY A 84 -12.69 -6.73 4.57
N TYR A 85 -11.65 -7.45 5.02
CA TYR A 85 -11.77 -8.40 6.12
C TYR A 85 -11.80 -7.73 7.50
N LEU A 86 -11.04 -6.63 7.68
CA LEU A 86 -10.96 -5.89 8.95
C LEU A 86 -12.14 -4.94 9.15
N MET A 87 -12.56 -4.23 8.10
CA MET A 87 -13.58 -3.16 8.11
C MET A 87 -14.85 -3.57 7.34
N GLY A 88 -15.13 -4.88 7.27
CA GLY A 88 -16.37 -5.38 6.66
C GLY A 88 -17.63 -5.02 7.44
N GLU A 89 -17.49 -4.86 8.74
CA GLU A 89 -18.55 -4.42 9.64
C GLU A 89 -18.13 -3.10 10.32
N PRO A 90 -19.05 -2.14 10.52
CA PRO A 90 -18.77 -0.90 11.22
C PRO A 90 -18.32 -1.14 12.67
N VAL A 91 -17.34 -0.36 13.12
CA VAL A 91 -16.94 -0.35 14.54
C VAL A 91 -18.08 0.19 15.40
N GLN A 92 -18.47 -0.55 16.41
CA GLN A 92 -19.50 -0.16 17.37
C GLN A 92 -18.94 -0.12 18.79
N TYR A 93 -19.34 0.88 19.55
CA TYR A 93 -19.02 0.99 20.96
C TYR A 93 -20.14 0.35 21.78
N VAL A 94 -19.77 -0.42 22.79
CA VAL A 94 -20.70 -1.11 23.68
C VAL A 94 -20.39 -0.79 25.13
N SER A 95 -21.44 -0.50 25.91
CA SER A 95 -21.32 -0.35 27.36
C SER A 95 -20.99 -1.70 28.01
N ARG A 96 -20.11 -1.67 29.01
CA ARG A 96 -19.86 -2.80 29.91
C ARG A 96 -20.66 -2.69 31.22
N SER A 97 -21.42 -1.59 31.40
CA SER A 97 -22.22 -1.34 32.55
C SER A 97 -23.67 -1.73 32.27
N ASP A 98 -24.36 -2.24 33.28
CA ASP A 98 -25.79 -2.50 33.24
C ASP A 98 -26.61 -1.22 33.55
N ASP A 99 -25.96 -0.07 33.71
CA ASP A 99 -26.62 1.23 33.94
C ASP A 99 -27.23 1.73 32.62
N GLU A 100 -28.57 1.97 32.68
CA GLU A 100 -29.36 2.42 31.53
C GLU A 100 -28.90 3.80 31.02
N ASN A 101 -28.45 4.71 31.90
CA ASN A 101 -27.95 6.02 31.50
C ASN A 101 -26.67 5.92 30.72
N ILE A 102 -25.70 5.08 31.19
CA ILE A 102 -24.43 4.84 30.47
C ILE A 102 -24.70 4.17 29.13
N SER A 103 -25.66 3.26 29.08
CA SER A 103 -26.04 2.60 27.82
C SER A 103 -26.66 3.58 26.83
N ALA A 104 -27.44 4.54 27.29
CA ALA A 104 -28.02 5.60 26.47
C ALA A 104 -26.94 6.55 25.91
N GLU A 105 -25.97 6.95 26.73
CA GLU A 105 -24.85 7.80 26.30
C GLU A 105 -23.95 7.07 25.24
N VAL A 106 -23.70 5.78 25.40
CA VAL A 106 -22.96 4.99 24.41
C VAL A 106 -23.75 4.85 23.11
N SER A 107 -25.10 4.71 23.20
CA SER A 107 -25.92 4.71 21.99
C SER A 107 -25.82 6.04 21.24
N ARG A 108 -25.93 7.16 21.98
CA ARG A 108 -25.80 8.52 21.43
C ARG A 108 -24.44 8.74 20.76
N LEU A 109 -23.33 8.24 21.37
CA LEU A 109 -22.02 8.27 20.77
C LEU A 109 -21.99 7.49 19.44
N ASN A 110 -22.63 6.30 19.38
CA ASN A 110 -22.70 5.55 18.13
C ASN A 110 -23.49 6.30 17.04
N ASP A 111 -24.55 7.02 17.42
CA ASP A 111 -25.32 7.83 16.48
C ASP A 111 -24.47 9.01 15.96
N TYR A 112 -23.73 9.69 16.81
CA TYR A 112 -22.81 10.77 16.42
C TYR A 112 -21.69 10.29 15.48
N VAL A 113 -21.02 9.17 15.78
CA VAL A 113 -19.96 8.68 14.90
C VAL A 113 -20.52 8.15 13.57
N LEU A 114 -21.77 7.74 13.54
CA LEU A 114 -22.45 7.35 12.31
C LEU A 114 -22.83 8.57 11.47
N SER A 115 -23.34 9.66 12.09
CA SER A 115 -23.62 10.92 11.39
C SER A 115 -22.37 11.54 10.77
N GLU A 116 -21.19 11.30 11.39
CA GLU A 116 -19.88 11.72 10.91
C GLU A 116 -19.27 10.78 9.84
N ASP A 117 -20.02 9.85 9.27
CA ASP A 117 -19.54 8.87 8.29
C ASP A 117 -18.30 8.09 8.76
N LYS A 118 -18.16 7.89 10.09
CA LYS A 118 -16.99 7.19 10.64
C LYS A 118 -16.70 5.84 9.98
N PRO A 119 -17.68 5.00 9.62
CA PRO A 119 -17.42 3.73 8.94
C PRO A 119 -16.64 3.88 7.61
N ALA A 120 -16.97 4.89 6.81
CA ALA A 120 -16.25 5.19 5.58
C ALA A 120 -14.85 5.73 5.87
N LYS A 121 -14.74 6.63 6.86
CA LYS A 121 -13.46 7.19 7.33
C LYS A 121 -12.56 6.12 7.98
N ASP A 122 -13.12 5.12 8.66
CA ASP A 122 -12.40 3.96 9.21
C ASP A 122 -11.79 3.09 8.09
N LYS A 123 -12.56 2.87 7.04
CA LYS A 123 -12.07 2.14 5.87
C LYS A 123 -10.92 2.88 5.18
N GLU A 124 -11.05 4.18 4.96
CA GLU A 124 -9.98 5.01 4.40
C GLU A 124 -8.72 4.99 5.28
N LEU A 125 -8.90 5.06 6.59
CA LEU A 125 -7.83 4.96 7.58
C LEU A 125 -7.12 3.60 7.50
N ALA A 126 -7.90 2.51 7.35
CA ALA A 126 -7.38 1.16 7.18
C ALA A 126 -6.65 1.00 5.82
N ASP A 127 -7.15 1.59 4.74
CA ASP A 127 -6.46 1.61 3.45
C ASP A 127 -5.06 2.23 3.60
N TRP A 128 -4.97 3.43 4.19
CA TRP A 128 -3.68 4.09 4.42
C TRP A 128 -2.74 3.29 5.31
N SER A 129 -3.24 2.70 6.42
CA SER A 129 -2.41 1.91 7.32
C SER A 129 -1.89 0.63 6.67
N HIS A 130 -2.68 -0.03 5.81
CA HIS A 130 -2.26 -1.22 5.08
C HIS A 130 -1.36 -0.91 3.89
N ILE A 131 -1.51 0.25 3.25
CA ILE A 131 -0.60 0.71 2.18
C ILE A 131 0.71 1.20 2.77
N GLY A 132 0.65 2.21 3.63
CA GLY A 132 1.81 2.96 4.12
C GLY A 132 2.39 2.49 5.46
N GLY A 133 1.72 1.57 6.15
CA GLY A 133 2.12 1.08 7.48
C GLY A 133 1.64 1.95 8.64
N THR A 134 1.11 3.14 8.39
CA THR A 134 0.53 4.07 9.37
C THR A 134 -0.50 4.97 8.71
N SER A 135 -1.46 5.42 9.48
CA SER A 135 -2.48 6.40 9.09
C SER A 135 -2.78 7.36 10.24
N TYR A 136 -3.45 8.45 9.96
CA TYR A 136 -3.72 9.50 10.95
C TYR A 136 -5.17 9.94 10.88
N ARG A 137 -5.80 10.03 12.05
CA ARG A 137 -7.13 10.61 12.25
C ARG A 137 -6.99 11.93 12.96
N MET A 138 -7.78 12.92 12.58
CA MET A 138 -7.91 14.16 13.30
C MET A 138 -9.36 14.33 13.77
N VAL A 139 -9.52 14.83 14.99
CA VAL A 139 -10.82 15.14 15.59
C VAL A 139 -10.80 16.60 16.02
N LEU A 140 -11.77 17.36 15.58
CA LEU A 140 -11.94 18.76 15.98
C LEU A 140 -13.34 18.96 16.57
N PRO A 141 -13.52 19.90 17.50
CA PRO A 141 -14.85 20.26 17.94
C PRO A 141 -15.59 20.97 16.80
N ASP A 142 -16.85 20.66 16.63
CA ASP A 142 -17.75 21.44 15.81
C ASP A 142 -18.44 22.48 16.69
N GLY A 143 -18.05 23.75 16.54
CA GLY A 143 -18.62 24.87 17.30
C GLY A 143 -19.95 25.36 16.74
N GLU A 144 -20.40 24.84 15.59
CA GLU A 144 -21.66 25.20 14.94
C GLU A 144 -22.71 24.10 15.08
N ALA A 145 -22.34 22.92 15.61
CA ALA A 145 -23.24 21.79 15.77
C ALA A 145 -24.41 22.10 16.70
N ASP A 146 -25.65 21.79 16.28
CA ASP A 146 -26.83 21.85 17.11
C ASP A 146 -27.06 20.54 17.87
N VAL A 147 -26.50 20.47 19.06
CA VAL A 147 -26.59 19.28 19.95
C VAL A 147 -28.04 18.99 20.35
N GLU A 148 -28.97 19.96 20.29
CA GLU A 148 -30.39 19.75 20.55
C GLU A 148 -31.10 19.01 19.39
N GLU A 149 -30.53 19.11 18.17
CA GLU A 149 -30.96 18.35 16.98
C GLU A 149 -30.18 17.07 16.76
N ASP A 150 -29.45 16.55 17.76
CA ASP A 150 -28.61 15.34 17.72
C ASP A 150 -27.44 15.41 16.72
N GLU A 151 -26.97 16.61 16.39
CA GLU A 151 -25.73 16.77 15.61
C GLU A 151 -24.49 16.42 16.45
N ALA A 152 -23.51 15.83 15.81
CA ALA A 152 -22.25 15.47 16.49
C ALA A 152 -21.46 16.72 16.89
N PRO A 153 -21.06 16.89 18.17
CA PRO A 153 -20.32 18.05 18.63
C PRO A 153 -18.84 18.05 18.17
N PHE A 154 -18.48 17.19 17.25
CA PHE A 154 -17.13 17.04 16.72
C PHE A 154 -17.16 16.59 15.27
N GLU A 155 -16.10 16.92 14.54
CA GLU A 155 -15.82 16.48 13.18
C GLU A 155 -14.66 15.48 13.17
N ILE A 156 -14.74 14.47 12.30
CA ILE A 156 -13.71 13.44 12.11
C ILE A 156 -13.09 13.57 10.71
N PHE A 157 -11.76 13.60 10.64
CA PHE A 157 -11.01 13.66 9.39
C PHE A 157 -10.00 12.52 9.29
N THR A 158 -9.89 11.92 8.12
CA THR A 158 -8.74 11.07 7.75
C THR A 158 -7.68 11.93 7.10
N LEU A 159 -6.47 11.91 7.62
CA LEU A 159 -5.35 12.69 7.09
C LEU A 159 -4.47 11.82 6.19
N ASP A 160 -4.03 12.38 5.07
CA ASP A 160 -3.03 11.74 4.22
C ASP A 160 -1.71 11.60 5.00
N PRO A 161 -1.21 10.38 5.23
CA PRO A 161 -0.01 10.15 6.04
C PRO A 161 1.28 10.69 5.41
N ARG A 162 1.22 11.17 4.17
CA ARG A 162 2.35 11.88 3.53
C ARG A 162 2.49 13.31 4.03
N PHE A 163 1.42 13.86 4.63
CA PHE A 163 1.32 15.25 5.05
C PHE A 163 0.91 15.42 6.52
N ALA A 164 0.91 14.33 7.29
CA ALA A 164 0.60 14.34 8.71
C ALA A 164 1.52 13.39 9.49
N PHE A 165 1.82 13.75 10.75
CA PHE A 165 2.61 12.92 11.65
C PHE A 165 2.42 13.32 13.11
N VAL A 166 2.80 12.41 14.01
CA VAL A 166 2.80 12.65 15.46
C VAL A 166 4.23 12.52 15.99
N VAL A 167 4.61 13.42 16.89
CA VAL A 167 5.88 13.43 17.59
C VAL A 167 5.67 12.92 19.00
N TYR A 168 6.46 11.93 19.41
CA TYR A 168 6.38 11.28 20.69
C TYR A 168 7.55 11.67 21.61
N SER A 169 7.32 11.61 22.92
CA SER A 169 8.39 11.76 23.91
C SER A 169 9.27 10.52 23.97
N THR A 170 10.56 10.72 24.26
CA THR A 170 11.47 9.63 24.66
C THR A 170 11.24 9.13 26.08
N ALA A 171 10.38 9.78 26.86
CA ALA A 171 10.02 9.36 28.22
C ALA A 171 9.29 8.02 28.23
N LEU A 172 9.24 7.38 29.39
CA LEU A 172 8.55 6.11 29.59
C LEU A 172 7.07 6.22 29.18
N GLY A 173 6.63 5.27 28.35
CA GLY A 173 5.29 5.25 27.78
C GLY A 173 5.15 6.04 26.47
N ASN A 174 6.17 6.77 26.04
CA ASN A 174 6.23 7.53 24.79
C ASN A 174 4.93 8.34 24.51
N PRO A 175 4.50 9.23 25.42
CA PRO A 175 3.30 10.03 25.19
C PRO A 175 3.47 10.91 23.95
N ALA A 176 2.36 11.15 23.23
CA ALA A 176 2.35 12.12 22.15
C ALA A 176 2.63 13.53 22.70
N MET A 177 3.50 14.27 22.00
CA MET A 177 3.91 15.63 22.37
C MET A 177 3.41 16.68 21.40
N MET A 178 3.27 16.31 20.12
CA MET A 178 2.79 17.20 19.07
C MET A 178 2.20 16.41 17.93
N GLY A 179 1.04 16.83 17.45
CA GLY A 179 0.47 16.39 16.17
C GLY A 179 0.71 17.47 15.13
N VAL A 180 1.13 17.07 13.93
CA VAL A 180 1.40 18.01 12.83
C VAL A 180 0.66 17.56 11.59
N LYS A 181 -0.03 18.51 10.95
CA LYS A 181 -0.44 18.39 9.55
C LYS A 181 0.10 19.57 8.78
N TYR A 182 0.35 19.40 7.49
CA TYR A 182 0.80 20.52 6.66
C TYR A 182 0.18 20.47 5.27
N VAL A 183 0.02 21.63 4.70
CA VAL A 183 -0.54 21.83 3.37
C VAL A 183 0.41 22.71 2.56
N LYS A 184 0.25 22.66 1.25
CA LYS A 184 0.88 23.60 0.33
C LYS A 184 -0.11 24.69 -0.02
N ASP A 185 0.28 25.96 0.15
CA ASP A 185 -0.51 27.09 -0.30
C ASP A 185 -0.47 27.23 -1.85
N GLU A 186 -1.23 28.18 -2.38
CA GLU A 186 -1.28 28.47 -3.82
C GLU A 186 0.10 28.88 -4.40
N ASN A 187 0.99 29.44 -3.58
CA ASN A 187 2.33 29.85 -3.96
C ASN A 187 3.36 28.71 -3.83
N GLY A 188 2.94 27.56 -3.32
CA GLY A 188 3.79 26.40 -3.09
C GLY A 188 4.53 26.42 -1.76
N ASN A 189 4.23 27.37 -0.85
CA ASN A 189 4.80 27.38 0.49
C ASN A 189 4.13 26.33 1.37
N LEU A 190 4.91 25.74 2.28
CA LEU A 190 4.38 24.81 3.27
C LEU A 190 3.90 25.59 4.50
N ILE A 191 2.69 25.28 4.93
CA ILE A 191 2.09 25.78 6.16
C ILE A 191 1.87 24.59 7.09
N PHE A 192 2.51 24.60 8.25
CA PHE A 192 2.46 23.56 9.25
C PHE A 192 1.49 23.94 10.37
N SER A 193 0.44 23.16 10.55
CA SER A 193 -0.46 23.24 11.71
C SER A 193 0.06 22.28 12.77
N CYS A 194 0.56 22.83 13.87
CA CYS A 194 1.20 22.09 14.96
C CYS A 194 0.33 22.17 16.20
N TYR A 195 -0.15 21.03 16.69
CA TYR A 195 -0.99 20.90 17.87
C TYR A 195 -0.18 20.27 19.00
N THR A 196 0.09 21.05 20.03
CA THR A 196 0.67 20.56 21.28
C THR A 196 -0.45 20.30 22.30
N ARG A 197 -0.12 19.92 23.50
CA ARG A 197 -1.14 19.67 24.53
C ARG A 197 -1.97 20.92 24.85
N ASP A 198 -1.33 22.08 24.90
CA ASP A 198 -1.91 23.33 25.46
C ASP A 198 -1.97 24.47 24.44
N HIS A 199 -1.33 24.31 23.26
CA HIS A 199 -1.20 25.36 22.25
C HIS A 199 -1.34 24.82 20.83
N TYR A 200 -1.90 25.64 19.97
CA TYR A 200 -1.86 25.52 18.52
C TYR A 200 -0.85 26.54 17.95
N TYR A 201 0.00 26.09 17.06
CA TYR A 201 0.92 26.95 16.33
C TYR A 201 0.76 26.71 14.83
N GLU A 202 0.82 27.80 14.07
CA GLU A 202 0.94 27.76 12.63
C GLU A 202 2.30 28.30 12.23
N VAL A 203 3.07 27.48 11.48
CA VAL A 203 4.45 27.76 11.11
C VAL A 203 4.58 27.73 9.60
N GLU A 204 5.20 28.75 9.00
CA GLU A 204 5.51 28.77 7.57
C GLU A 204 6.82 28.04 7.24
N ASN A 205 7.06 27.82 5.94
CA ASN A 205 8.32 27.30 5.41
C ASN A 205 9.54 28.20 5.70
N THR A 206 9.33 29.47 6.01
CA THR A 206 10.35 30.42 6.47
C THR A 206 10.78 30.18 7.93
N TRP A 207 10.13 29.25 8.61
CA TRP A 207 10.26 28.97 10.03
C TRP A 207 9.80 30.11 10.93
N ALA A 208 8.87 30.92 10.46
CA ALA A 208 8.18 31.93 11.25
C ALA A 208 6.88 31.35 11.84
N ILE A 209 6.62 31.62 13.12
CA ILE A 209 5.33 31.34 13.75
C ILE A 209 4.39 32.48 13.33
N ILE A 210 3.38 32.16 12.51
CA ILE A 210 2.39 33.16 12.03
C ILE A 210 1.14 33.19 12.90
N ARG A 211 0.88 32.12 13.65
CA ARG A 211 -0.24 32.04 14.60
C ARG A 211 0.17 31.26 15.83
N SER A 212 -0.26 31.68 17.01
CA SER A 212 -0.05 30.99 18.26
C SER A 212 -1.25 31.24 19.16
N GLU A 213 -1.98 30.19 19.52
CA GLU A 213 -3.21 30.27 20.29
C GLU A 213 -3.23 29.15 21.34
N PRO A 214 -3.73 29.47 22.57
CA PRO A 214 -3.96 28.41 23.55
C PRO A 214 -5.10 27.49 23.07
N GLN A 215 -5.01 26.21 23.37
CA GLN A 215 -6.06 25.23 23.13
C GLN A 215 -6.29 24.34 24.35
N ILE A 216 -7.45 23.72 24.43
CA ILE A 216 -7.86 22.84 25.55
C ILE A 216 -8.08 21.39 25.12
N LEU A 217 -8.12 21.13 23.82
CA LEU A 217 -8.41 19.81 23.24
C LEU A 217 -7.31 18.78 23.42
N GLY A 218 -6.08 19.23 23.74
CA GLY A 218 -4.92 18.36 23.63
C GLY A 218 -4.45 18.17 22.20
N ILE A 219 -3.93 16.99 21.87
CA ILE A 219 -3.41 16.69 20.52
C ILE A 219 -4.52 16.01 19.72
N PRO A 220 -5.14 16.70 18.74
CA PRO A 220 -6.29 16.17 18.01
C PRO A 220 -5.91 15.15 16.93
N ILE A 221 -4.62 14.93 16.67
CA ILE A 221 -4.13 14.00 15.66
C ILE A 221 -3.69 12.70 16.32
N ILE A 222 -4.30 11.59 15.91
CA ILE A 222 -4.08 10.26 16.46
C ILE A 222 -3.46 9.39 15.35
N GLU A 223 -2.39 8.68 15.67
CA GLU A 223 -1.77 7.71 14.78
C GLU A 223 -2.45 6.33 14.91
N TYR A 224 -2.69 5.69 13.75
CA TYR A 224 -3.17 4.32 13.63
C TYR A 224 -2.12 3.49 12.89
N PRO A 225 -1.14 2.94 13.60
CA PRO A 225 -0.11 2.10 12.99
C PRO A 225 -0.69 0.71 12.65
N ALA A 226 -0.36 0.18 11.47
CA ALA A 226 -0.76 -1.17 11.07
C ALA A 226 -0.15 -2.25 11.97
N ASN A 227 1.06 -2.00 12.45
CA ASN A 227 1.81 -2.86 13.37
C ASN A 227 2.92 -2.03 14.05
N LYS A 228 3.60 -2.61 15.04
CA LYS A 228 4.65 -1.94 15.79
C LYS A 228 5.81 -1.42 14.91
N ALA A 229 6.12 -2.11 13.83
CA ALA A 229 7.19 -1.73 12.90
C ALA A 229 6.70 -0.73 11.82
N ARG A 230 5.39 -0.43 11.77
CA ARG A 230 4.77 0.42 10.74
C ARG A 230 5.07 -0.06 9.32
N LEU A 231 4.99 -1.39 9.13
CA LEU A 231 5.12 -2.04 7.84
C LEU A 231 3.77 -2.07 7.12
N GLY A 232 3.76 -1.72 5.84
CA GLY A 232 2.60 -1.91 4.97
C GLY A 232 2.31 -3.38 4.72
N ALA A 233 1.07 -3.68 4.30
CA ALA A 233 0.57 -5.05 4.19
C ALA A 233 1.32 -5.91 3.15
N PHE A 234 1.85 -5.30 2.10
CA PHE A 234 2.58 -5.96 1.02
C PHE A 234 4.08 -5.62 1.00
N GLU A 235 4.54 -4.74 1.89
CA GLU A 235 5.91 -4.23 1.91
C GLU A 235 6.95 -5.35 2.02
N ILE A 236 6.69 -6.35 2.86
CA ILE A 236 7.60 -7.49 3.07
C ILE A 236 7.70 -8.44 1.87
N VAL A 237 6.76 -8.39 0.94
CA VAL A 237 6.73 -9.25 -0.25
C VAL A 237 7.03 -8.49 -1.54
N LEU A 238 7.39 -7.20 -1.48
CA LEU A 238 7.73 -6.39 -2.66
C LEU A 238 8.69 -7.09 -3.62
N PRO A 239 9.81 -7.72 -3.17
CA PRO A 239 10.72 -8.41 -4.08
C PRO A 239 10.07 -9.59 -4.82
N LEU A 240 9.12 -10.28 -4.18
CA LEU A 240 8.37 -11.37 -4.81
C LEU A 240 7.37 -10.83 -5.84
N LEU A 241 6.71 -9.73 -5.55
CA LEU A 241 5.78 -9.06 -6.47
C LEU A 241 6.52 -8.56 -7.72
N ASP A 242 7.69 -7.96 -7.55
CA ASP A 242 8.55 -7.53 -8.66
C ASP A 242 9.04 -8.71 -9.50
N ALA A 243 9.37 -9.84 -8.86
CA ALA A 243 9.78 -11.06 -9.54
C ALA A 243 8.62 -11.65 -10.39
N ILE A 244 7.39 -11.70 -9.86
CA ILE A 244 6.19 -12.15 -10.58
C ILE A 244 5.99 -11.30 -11.83
N ASN A 245 5.95 -9.98 -11.70
CA ASN A 245 5.79 -9.05 -12.82
C ASN A 245 6.89 -9.22 -13.88
N THR A 246 8.13 -9.45 -13.43
CA THR A 246 9.27 -9.67 -14.32
C THR A 246 9.13 -10.96 -15.10
N VAL A 247 8.73 -12.05 -14.44
CA VAL A 247 8.55 -13.36 -15.07
C VAL A 247 7.40 -13.30 -16.09
N GLU A 248 6.27 -12.70 -15.74
CA GLU A 248 5.13 -12.55 -16.65
C GLU A 248 5.47 -11.66 -17.86
N SER A 249 6.22 -10.58 -17.64
CA SER A 249 6.69 -9.73 -18.74
C SER A 249 7.64 -10.49 -19.67
N ASN A 250 8.59 -11.27 -19.13
CA ASN A 250 9.50 -12.09 -19.91
C ASN A 250 8.76 -13.23 -20.65
N ARG A 251 7.72 -13.77 -20.05
CA ARG A 251 6.87 -14.79 -20.67
C ARG A 251 6.16 -14.24 -21.91
N LEU A 252 5.60 -13.03 -21.80
CA LEU A 252 4.97 -12.37 -22.94
C LEU A 252 6.00 -11.97 -24.01
N ASP A 253 7.18 -11.48 -23.62
CA ASP A 253 8.30 -11.24 -24.54
C ASP A 253 8.68 -12.51 -25.30
N GLY A 254 8.72 -13.66 -24.61
CA GLY A 254 9.04 -14.95 -25.21
C GLY A 254 8.01 -15.40 -26.25
N VAL A 255 6.71 -15.20 -25.97
CA VAL A 255 5.63 -15.48 -26.92
C VAL A 255 5.74 -14.57 -28.15
N GLU A 256 5.97 -13.28 -27.96
CA GLU A 256 6.12 -12.32 -29.06
C GLU A 256 7.37 -12.63 -29.91
N GLN A 257 8.48 -12.98 -29.24
CA GLN A 257 9.71 -13.39 -29.94
C GLN A 257 9.53 -14.68 -30.75
N PHE A 258 8.71 -15.62 -30.25
CA PHE A 258 8.39 -16.84 -30.99
C PHE A 258 7.61 -16.52 -32.28
N VAL A 259 6.65 -15.61 -32.22
CA VAL A 259 5.91 -15.16 -33.41
C VAL A 259 6.81 -14.46 -34.42
N GLN A 260 7.88 -13.80 -33.97
CA GLN A 260 8.90 -13.14 -34.81
C GLN A 260 10.18 -13.99 -34.96
N ALA A 261 10.04 -15.33 -34.98
CA ALA A 261 11.17 -16.25 -35.04
C ALA A 261 12.09 -15.98 -36.23
N LEU A 262 13.41 -16.12 -35.97
CA LEU A 262 14.40 -16.02 -37.03
C LEU A 262 14.40 -17.29 -37.90
N MET A 263 14.36 -17.12 -39.21
CA MET A 263 14.54 -18.23 -40.13
C MET A 263 16.04 -18.49 -40.35
N LEU A 264 16.46 -19.74 -40.19
CA LEU A 264 17.76 -20.21 -40.53
C LEU A 264 17.69 -20.94 -41.88
N PHE A 265 18.55 -20.52 -42.80
CA PHE A 265 18.66 -21.10 -44.12
C PHE A 265 19.98 -21.89 -44.18
N HIS A 266 19.89 -23.22 -44.28
CA HIS A 266 21.02 -24.10 -44.43
C HIS A 266 21.09 -24.61 -45.86
N ASN A 267 22.22 -24.39 -46.52
CA ASN A 267 22.46 -24.84 -47.91
C ASN A 267 21.37 -24.38 -48.89
N VAL A 268 20.80 -23.18 -48.69
CA VAL A 268 19.74 -22.59 -49.48
C VAL A 268 20.26 -21.34 -50.21
N ASP A 269 20.18 -21.31 -51.52
CA ASP A 269 20.40 -20.09 -52.31
C ASP A 269 19.10 -19.29 -52.36
N ILE A 270 19.09 -18.16 -51.64
CA ILE A 270 17.94 -17.27 -51.53
C ILE A 270 18.39 -15.83 -51.76
N ASN A 271 17.74 -15.13 -52.64
CA ASN A 271 17.97 -13.71 -52.85
C ASN A 271 16.93 -12.84 -52.13
N THR A 272 17.10 -11.54 -52.20
CA THR A 272 16.18 -10.57 -51.50
C THR A 272 14.75 -10.63 -52.07
N GLU A 273 14.56 -10.92 -53.34
CA GLU A 273 13.26 -11.01 -53.97
C GLU A 273 12.52 -12.26 -53.51
N ASP A 274 13.22 -13.41 -53.44
CA ASP A 274 12.66 -14.65 -52.90
C ASP A 274 12.26 -14.51 -51.43
N PHE A 275 13.06 -13.75 -50.65
CA PHE A 275 12.72 -13.47 -49.25
C PHE A 275 11.47 -12.60 -49.13
N HIS A 276 11.30 -11.59 -49.99
CA HIS A 276 10.06 -10.80 -50.05
C HIS A 276 8.88 -11.64 -50.48
N GLN A 277 9.05 -12.55 -51.43
CA GLN A 277 7.98 -13.46 -51.87
C GLN A 277 7.58 -14.43 -50.76
N LEU A 278 8.54 -14.95 -49.98
CA LEU A 278 8.24 -15.78 -48.82
C LEU A 278 7.38 -15.03 -47.80
N ARG A 279 7.72 -13.76 -47.53
CA ARG A 279 6.98 -12.90 -46.57
C ARG A 279 5.56 -12.63 -47.07
N ASP A 280 5.40 -12.34 -48.36
CA ASP A 280 4.13 -11.84 -48.93
C ASP A 280 3.18 -12.99 -49.35
N GLU A 281 3.73 -14.11 -49.84
CA GLU A 281 2.98 -15.27 -50.34
C GLU A 281 2.97 -16.47 -49.36
N GLY A 282 3.85 -16.46 -48.35
CA GLY A 282 3.97 -17.57 -47.37
C GLY A 282 4.57 -18.86 -47.95
N ALA A 283 5.10 -18.83 -49.17
CA ALA A 283 5.68 -19.99 -49.86
C ALA A 283 6.92 -19.57 -50.63
N ILE A 284 7.92 -20.44 -50.65
CA ILE A 284 9.18 -20.23 -51.40
C ILE A 284 9.59 -21.49 -52.12
N LYS A 285 10.17 -21.33 -53.31
CA LYS A 285 10.94 -22.39 -54.02
C LYS A 285 12.39 -22.10 -53.88
N TYR A 286 13.14 -23.05 -53.41
CA TYR A 286 14.60 -22.92 -53.18
C TYR A 286 15.35 -24.02 -53.88
N LYS A 287 16.65 -23.80 -54.12
CA LYS A 287 17.58 -24.77 -54.65
C LYS A 287 18.71 -25.04 -53.65
N ASP A 288 19.19 -26.28 -53.65
CA ASP A 288 20.38 -26.64 -52.89
C ASP A 288 21.58 -25.95 -53.50
N ILE A 289 22.43 -25.36 -52.68
CA ILE A 289 23.77 -24.81 -53.08
C ILE A 289 24.70 -25.95 -53.38
N ASP A 290 24.74 -26.97 -52.51
CA ASP A 290 25.52 -28.16 -52.65
C ASP A 290 24.62 -29.41 -52.68
N PRO A 291 24.62 -30.19 -53.80
CA PRO A 291 23.76 -31.37 -53.92
C PRO A 291 24.08 -32.50 -52.94
N GLN A 292 25.22 -32.43 -52.22
CA GLN A 292 25.62 -33.43 -51.23
C GLN A 292 24.97 -33.18 -49.87
N PHE A 293 24.45 -31.96 -49.66
CA PHE A 293 23.81 -31.57 -48.42
C PHE A 293 22.37 -31.14 -48.72
N LYS A 294 21.44 -31.61 -47.89
CA LYS A 294 20.04 -31.26 -48.02
C LYS A 294 19.82 -29.78 -47.66
N ALA A 295 19.09 -29.03 -48.46
CA ALA A 295 18.65 -27.71 -48.11
C ALA A 295 17.57 -27.78 -47.01
N GLU A 296 17.70 -26.96 -46.00
CA GLU A 296 16.82 -26.96 -44.86
C GLU A 296 16.52 -25.50 -44.42
N ILE A 297 15.24 -25.22 -44.16
CA ILE A 297 14.82 -23.96 -43.61
C ILE A 297 14.17 -24.26 -42.26
N GLU A 298 14.76 -23.73 -41.21
CA GLU A 298 14.28 -23.91 -39.85
C GLU A 298 13.93 -22.57 -39.19
N TYR A 299 12.92 -22.58 -38.34
CA TYR A 299 12.71 -21.45 -37.44
C TYR A 299 13.59 -21.66 -36.20
N LEU A 300 14.47 -20.69 -35.92
CA LEU A 300 15.18 -20.66 -34.65
C LEU A 300 14.21 -20.24 -33.55
N THR A 301 13.61 -21.22 -32.92
CA THR A 301 12.68 -21.00 -31.81
C THR A 301 13.34 -21.43 -30.51
N SER A 302 13.26 -20.55 -29.50
CA SER A 302 13.56 -20.97 -28.13
C SER A 302 12.26 -21.40 -27.48
N GLU A 303 12.09 -22.71 -27.30
CA GLU A 303 10.93 -23.22 -26.57
C GLU A 303 11.06 -22.81 -25.07
N MET A 304 10.33 -21.75 -24.69
CA MET A 304 10.12 -21.49 -23.28
C MET A 304 9.13 -22.51 -22.74
N ASN A 305 9.52 -23.26 -21.71
CA ASN A 305 8.62 -24.19 -21.07
C ASN A 305 7.54 -23.42 -20.25
N GLN A 306 6.44 -23.10 -20.93
CA GLN A 306 5.31 -22.32 -20.38
C GLN A 306 4.77 -22.96 -19.09
N THR A 307 4.75 -24.28 -19.01
CA THR A 307 4.26 -25.01 -17.83
C THR A 307 5.18 -24.81 -16.63
N GLN A 308 6.49 -24.88 -16.82
CA GLN A 308 7.45 -24.64 -15.74
C GLN A 308 7.41 -23.18 -15.28
N THR A 309 7.26 -22.23 -16.20
CA THR A 309 7.12 -20.82 -15.88
C THR A 309 5.85 -20.55 -15.07
N GLN A 310 4.72 -21.15 -15.46
CA GLN A 310 3.47 -21.05 -14.70
C GLN A 310 3.62 -21.64 -13.29
N THR A 311 4.24 -22.81 -13.16
CA THR A 311 4.50 -23.42 -11.85
C THR A 311 5.36 -22.53 -10.96
N LEU A 312 6.34 -21.83 -11.53
CA LEU A 312 7.17 -20.87 -10.79
C LEU A 312 6.35 -19.68 -10.29
N VAL A 313 5.53 -19.05 -11.16
CA VAL A 313 4.66 -17.95 -10.79
C VAL A 313 3.67 -18.37 -9.69
N ASP A 314 3.02 -19.52 -9.86
CA ASP A 314 2.07 -20.06 -8.88
C ASP A 314 2.77 -20.32 -7.52
N SER A 315 3.99 -20.84 -7.52
CA SER A 315 4.79 -21.04 -6.30
C SER A 315 5.14 -19.72 -5.61
N MET A 316 5.58 -18.72 -6.37
CA MET A 316 5.86 -17.38 -5.82
C MET A 316 4.60 -16.73 -5.25
N TYR A 317 3.48 -16.80 -5.98
CA TYR A 317 2.22 -16.25 -5.53
C TYR A 317 1.69 -16.97 -4.27
N ASN A 318 1.75 -18.29 -4.20
CA ASN A 318 1.40 -19.05 -3.00
C ASN A 318 2.27 -18.62 -1.79
N THR A 319 3.56 -18.35 -2.02
CA THR A 319 4.45 -17.83 -0.99
C THR A 319 4.00 -16.43 -0.52
N VAL A 320 3.61 -15.55 -1.43
CA VAL A 320 3.05 -14.23 -1.11
C VAL A 320 1.80 -14.37 -0.23
N LEU A 321 0.85 -15.24 -0.63
CA LEU A 321 -0.38 -15.49 0.15
C LEU A 321 -0.06 -15.97 1.57
N THR A 322 0.88 -16.91 1.71
CA THR A 322 1.31 -17.44 3.00
C THR A 322 1.94 -16.37 3.90
N ILE A 323 2.89 -15.58 3.36
CA ILE A 323 3.56 -14.50 4.10
C ILE A 323 2.56 -13.43 4.52
N CYS A 324 1.66 -13.03 3.61
CA CYS A 324 0.63 -12.03 3.89
C CYS A 324 -0.52 -12.56 4.77
N GLY A 325 -0.59 -13.87 5.02
CA GLY A 325 -1.66 -14.51 5.80
C GLY A 325 -3.01 -14.43 5.10
N MET A 326 -3.02 -14.60 3.78
CA MET A 326 -4.21 -14.65 2.95
C MET A 326 -4.58 -16.09 2.62
N PRO A 327 -5.89 -16.45 2.53
CA PRO A 327 -6.30 -17.78 2.13
C PRO A 327 -5.98 -18.02 0.65
N ASN A 328 -5.46 -19.21 0.34
CA ASN A 328 -5.27 -19.61 -1.05
C ASN A 328 -6.63 -20.01 -1.66
N ARG A 329 -7.13 -19.19 -2.58
CA ARG A 329 -8.40 -19.44 -3.29
C ARG A 329 -8.26 -20.41 -4.46
N ASN A 330 -7.03 -20.62 -4.97
CA ASN A 330 -6.73 -21.47 -6.11
C ASN A 330 -6.36 -22.91 -5.72
N GLY A 331 -6.45 -23.24 -4.45
CA GLY A 331 -6.22 -24.61 -3.95
C GLY A 331 -7.32 -25.57 -4.42
N GLY A 332 -7.11 -26.14 -5.59
CA GLY A 332 -7.77 -27.25 -6.26
C GLY A 332 -9.23 -27.55 -5.92
N SER A 333 -10.06 -27.71 -6.95
CA SER A 333 -11.36 -28.36 -6.86
C SER A 333 -11.19 -29.87 -6.51
N SER A 334 -10.85 -30.16 -5.27
CA SER A 334 -10.90 -31.53 -4.79
C SER A 334 -12.32 -31.83 -4.29
N THR A 335 -12.98 -32.73 -4.96
CA THR A 335 -14.27 -33.30 -4.55
C THR A 335 -14.15 -34.28 -3.39
N SER A 336 -12.96 -34.48 -2.82
CA SER A 336 -12.75 -35.34 -1.65
C SER A 336 -12.60 -34.49 -0.38
N ASP A 337 -13.46 -34.76 0.56
CA ASP A 337 -13.73 -34.05 1.82
C ASP A 337 -12.53 -33.92 2.81
N THR A 338 -11.33 -34.37 2.46
CA THR A 338 -10.26 -34.53 3.46
C THR A 338 -9.04 -33.62 3.31
N GLY A 339 -8.69 -33.16 2.13
CA GLY A 339 -7.44 -32.39 1.94
C GLY A 339 -7.65 -30.91 1.66
N SER A 340 -8.41 -30.58 0.62
CA SER A 340 -8.61 -29.19 0.16
C SER A 340 -9.48 -28.37 1.11
N ALA A 341 -10.52 -28.98 1.69
CA ALA A 341 -11.39 -28.31 2.66
C ALA A 341 -10.64 -27.95 3.95
N VAL A 342 -9.70 -28.79 4.39
CA VAL A 342 -8.82 -28.51 5.54
C VAL A 342 -7.86 -27.36 5.22
N ILE A 343 -7.19 -27.39 4.05
CA ILE A 343 -6.26 -26.32 3.63
C ILE A 343 -6.98 -24.98 3.47
N MET A 344 -8.19 -24.98 2.89
CA MET A 344 -8.98 -23.77 2.78
C MET A 344 -9.41 -23.24 4.15
N ARG A 345 -9.90 -24.11 5.03
CA ARG A 345 -10.27 -23.72 6.40
C ARG A 345 -9.08 -23.19 7.19
N ASP A 346 -7.92 -23.82 7.09
CA ASP A 346 -6.70 -23.37 7.78
C ASP A 346 -6.21 -22.03 7.24
N GLY A 347 -6.35 -21.78 5.93
CA GLY A 347 -6.05 -20.49 5.33
C GLY A 347 -6.96 -19.36 5.87
N TRP A 348 -8.26 -19.60 6.03
CA TRP A 348 -9.20 -18.65 6.62
C TRP A 348 -8.94 -18.43 8.11
N SER A 349 -8.63 -19.49 8.87
CA SER A 349 -8.26 -19.37 10.28
C SER A 349 -7.00 -18.54 10.49
N ALA A 350 -6.01 -18.67 9.60
CA ALA A 350 -4.80 -17.84 9.62
C ALA A 350 -5.12 -16.38 9.29
N ALA A 351 -5.99 -16.12 8.31
CA ALA A 351 -6.43 -14.76 7.97
C ALA A 351 -7.18 -14.12 9.15
N GLU A 352 -8.08 -14.86 9.82
CA GLU A 352 -8.79 -14.42 11.01
C GLU A 352 -7.83 -14.07 12.16
N ALA A 353 -6.84 -14.91 12.43
CA ALA A 353 -5.85 -14.66 13.47
C ALA A 353 -5.05 -13.37 13.20
N ARG A 354 -4.68 -13.13 11.93
CA ARG A 354 -3.99 -11.90 11.52
C ARG A 354 -4.88 -10.65 11.61
N ALA A 355 -6.15 -10.77 11.26
CA ALA A 355 -7.12 -9.69 11.41
C ALA A 355 -7.32 -9.31 12.88
N LYS A 356 -7.44 -10.29 13.79
CA LYS A 356 -7.53 -10.05 15.23
C LYS A 356 -6.30 -9.35 15.79
N ASP A 357 -5.10 -9.64 15.29
CA ASP A 357 -3.87 -8.93 15.69
C ASP A 357 -3.91 -7.46 15.23
N SER A 358 -4.34 -7.20 13.99
CA SER A 358 -4.53 -5.83 13.47
C SER A 358 -5.63 -5.08 14.24
N GLU A 359 -6.71 -5.75 14.62
CA GLU A 359 -7.79 -5.20 15.43
C GLU A 359 -7.32 -4.72 16.81
N LEU A 360 -6.38 -5.42 17.43
CA LEU A 360 -5.81 -5.00 18.72
C LEU A 360 -5.05 -3.67 18.61
N MET A 361 -4.29 -3.49 17.51
CA MET A 361 -3.57 -2.24 17.24
C MET A 361 -4.56 -1.10 16.97
N PHE A 362 -5.56 -1.36 16.15
CA PHE A 362 -6.63 -0.39 15.85
C PHE A 362 -7.37 0.05 17.12
N LYS A 363 -7.79 -0.92 17.96
CA LYS A 363 -8.44 -0.66 19.25
C LYS A 363 -7.60 0.17 20.21
N GLN A 364 -6.27 0.06 20.15
CA GLN A 364 -5.39 0.89 20.97
C GLN A 364 -5.52 2.36 20.58
N SER A 365 -5.49 2.67 19.29
CA SER A 365 -5.66 4.04 18.79
C SER A 365 -7.09 4.56 18.97
N GLU A 366 -8.11 3.68 18.86
CA GLU A 366 -9.50 4.02 19.16
C GLU A 366 -9.73 4.47 20.62
N LYS A 367 -8.94 3.97 21.57
CA LYS A 367 -9.00 4.48 22.96
C LYS A 367 -8.53 5.93 23.07
N ASP A 368 -7.58 6.34 22.23
CA ASP A 368 -7.13 7.73 22.20
C ASP A 368 -8.15 8.61 21.48
N PHE A 369 -8.82 8.10 20.44
CA PHE A 369 -9.99 8.72 19.82
C PHE A 369 -11.10 8.99 20.83
N LEU A 370 -11.50 7.97 21.62
CA LEU A 370 -12.53 8.08 22.65
C LEU A 370 -12.19 9.04 23.82
N LYS A 371 -10.98 9.53 23.92
CA LYS A 371 -10.60 10.57 24.89
C LYS A 371 -10.79 11.98 24.34
N LEU A 372 -10.92 12.11 23.04
CA LEU A 372 -11.08 13.40 22.35
C LEU A 372 -12.55 13.73 22.07
N VAL A 373 -13.38 12.72 21.90
CA VAL A 373 -14.83 12.80 21.74
C VAL A 373 -15.55 12.58 23.06
#